data_efb0e37b7d6d83de2b6a023e701872d1
#
_entry.id   efb0e37b7d6d83de2b6a023e701872d1
#
_cell.length_a   1.000
_cell.length_b   1.000
_cell.length_c   1.000
_cell.angle_alpha   90.00
_cell.angle_beta   90.00
_cell.angle_gamma   90.00
#
_symmetry.space_group_name_H-M   'P 1'
#
loop_
_entity.id
_entity.type
_entity.pdbx_description
1 polymer ?
#
loop_
_entity_poly.entity_id
_entity_poly.type
_entity_poly.pdbx_seq_one_letter_code
_entity_poly.pdbx_strand_id
1 'polypeptide(L)'
;MKPKGSWIRQMLGAKLRIFRLFGIDVYIHFSWLLVFALGSWTMSSSFIGILNKNFPLLFHDPILVGWVLGMAAVILLFTSVLIHEFGHSLVAKAFGIRVGGITLFLLGGVSMLNDEDMKNKATPLKEFLIVAIGPLTSFVLGLAFLGLYLKIEGARAGQFSTPVFLLCQYLMFINFLLAAFNTIPAFPLDGGRMFFSILKILRVGEKRAYGIATAVGSIISYGMIAIGFMIIIGILPMHPLQGIWLVIIGLFLGSAGHAERQEFKKRR
;
A
#
# COMPACT_ATOMS: atom_id res chain seq x y z
N MET A 1 -3.97 8.23 -31.84
CA MET A 1 -5.02 8.30 -30.81
C MET A 1 -4.38 8.08 -29.44
N LYS A 2 -4.39 9.09 -28.55
CA LYS A 2 -3.90 8.91 -27.17
C LYS A 2 -4.86 7.95 -26.48
N PRO A 3 -4.40 6.85 -25.86
CA PRO A 3 -5.27 5.99 -25.09
C PRO A 3 -5.87 6.83 -23.97
N LYS A 4 -7.21 6.91 -23.90
CA LYS A 4 -7.93 7.52 -22.78
C LYS A 4 -7.57 6.68 -21.55
N GLY A 5 -6.59 7.16 -20.79
CA GLY A 5 -6.03 6.48 -19.66
C GLY A 5 -7.05 6.37 -18.53
N SER A 6 -6.82 5.38 -17.68
CA SER A 6 -7.52 5.17 -16.42
C SER A 6 -7.66 6.49 -15.64
N TRP A 7 -8.71 6.63 -14.85
CA TRP A 7 -8.93 7.77 -13.94
C TRP A 7 -7.68 8.11 -13.13
N ILE A 8 -6.86 7.12 -12.78
CA ILE A 8 -5.56 7.27 -12.13
C ILE A 8 -4.59 8.12 -12.99
N ARG A 9 -4.53 7.91 -14.32
CA ARG A 9 -3.67 8.71 -15.21
C ARG A 9 -4.11 10.16 -15.34
N GLN A 10 -5.40 10.43 -15.20
CA GLN A 10 -5.95 11.81 -15.21
C GLN A 10 -5.64 12.52 -13.88
N MET A 11 -5.66 11.81 -12.75
CA MET A 11 -5.28 12.35 -11.45
C MET A 11 -3.77 12.66 -11.32
N LEU A 12 -2.90 11.97 -12.07
CA LEU A 12 -1.44 12.10 -11.97
C LEU A 12 -0.85 13.23 -12.88
N GLY A 13 -1.62 14.27 -13.20
CA GLY A 13 -1.21 15.34 -14.13
C GLY A 13 0.05 16.12 -13.74
N ALA A 14 0.25 16.39 -12.45
CA ALA A 14 1.37 17.16 -11.94
C ALA A 14 2.29 16.28 -11.09
N LYS A 15 3.32 15.70 -11.72
CA LYS A 15 4.29 14.82 -11.07
C LYS A 15 5.72 15.24 -11.39
N LEU A 16 6.60 15.13 -10.40
CA LEU A 16 8.03 15.40 -10.51
C LEU A 16 8.79 14.07 -10.59
N ARG A 17 9.69 13.95 -11.57
CA ARG A 17 10.65 12.84 -11.62
C ARG A 17 11.74 13.09 -10.59
N ILE A 18 11.96 12.11 -9.70
CA ILE A 18 12.97 12.19 -8.64
C ILE A 18 14.26 11.50 -9.07
N PHE A 19 14.17 10.26 -9.51
CA PHE A 19 15.32 9.47 -9.95
C PHE A 19 14.90 8.34 -10.90
N ARG A 20 15.91 7.61 -11.40
CA ARG A 20 15.74 6.41 -12.21
C ARG A 20 16.54 5.27 -11.60
N LEU A 21 15.90 4.13 -11.37
CA LEU A 21 16.53 2.94 -10.80
C LEU A 21 16.11 1.70 -11.61
N PHE A 22 17.06 0.81 -11.94
CA PHE A 22 16.83 -0.36 -12.79
C PHE A 22 16.18 -0.04 -14.15
N GLY A 23 16.39 1.18 -14.67
CA GLY A 23 15.76 1.64 -15.90
C GLY A 23 14.28 2.02 -15.77
N ILE A 24 13.77 2.16 -14.54
CA ILE A 24 12.40 2.56 -14.21
C ILE A 24 12.45 3.96 -13.59
N ASP A 25 11.70 4.90 -14.17
CA ASP A 25 11.60 6.27 -13.66
C ASP A 25 10.67 6.31 -12.45
N VAL A 26 11.10 6.99 -11.38
CA VAL A 26 10.31 7.19 -10.16
C VAL A 26 9.83 8.64 -10.10
N TYR A 27 8.54 8.81 -9.90
CA TYR A 27 7.86 10.10 -9.82
C TYR A 27 7.17 10.26 -8.47
N ILE A 28 7.10 11.51 -8.01
CA ILE A 28 6.27 11.93 -6.88
C ILE A 28 5.20 12.89 -7.40
N HIS A 29 3.94 12.63 -7.03
CA HIS A 29 2.82 13.54 -7.28
C HIS A 29 2.71 14.55 -6.14
N PHE A 30 2.26 15.79 -6.41
CA PHE A 30 2.17 16.83 -5.37
C PHE A 30 1.30 16.45 -4.18
N SER A 31 0.30 15.60 -4.35
CA SER A 31 -0.52 15.08 -3.24
C SER A 31 0.28 14.31 -2.18
N TRP A 32 1.48 13.82 -2.52
CA TRP A 32 2.39 13.17 -1.59
C TRP A 32 2.84 14.13 -0.47
N LEU A 33 3.05 15.42 -0.78
CA LEU A 33 3.44 16.42 0.21
C LEU A 33 2.42 16.56 1.34
N LEU A 34 1.12 16.44 1.01
CA LEU A 34 0.06 16.46 2.01
C LEU A 34 0.17 15.29 2.97
N VAL A 35 0.37 14.07 2.45
CA VAL A 35 0.54 12.88 3.29
C VAL A 35 1.82 12.98 4.11
N PHE A 36 2.90 13.48 3.50
CA PHE A 36 4.16 13.68 4.21
C PHE A 36 3.99 14.64 5.39
N ALA A 37 3.35 15.78 5.20
CA ALA A 37 3.13 16.76 6.26
C ALA A 37 2.23 16.21 7.37
N LEU A 38 1.04 15.69 7.01
CA LEU A 38 0.08 15.17 7.99
C LEU A 38 0.59 13.88 8.67
N GLY A 39 1.21 12.99 7.91
CA GLY A 39 1.80 11.76 8.44
C GLY A 39 2.95 12.05 9.40
N SER A 40 3.86 12.96 9.02
CA SER A 40 4.96 13.38 9.90
C SER A 40 4.44 14.00 11.19
N TRP A 41 3.44 14.87 11.11
CA TRP A 41 2.80 15.45 12.30
C TRP A 41 2.23 14.35 13.22
N THR A 42 1.41 13.46 12.67
CA THR A 42 0.75 12.40 13.45
C THR A 42 1.76 11.45 14.07
N MET A 43 2.77 11.01 13.30
CA MET A 43 3.82 10.13 13.80
C MET A 43 4.70 10.81 14.83
N SER A 44 5.07 12.09 14.61
CA SER A 44 5.84 12.86 15.59
C SER A 44 5.11 12.96 16.92
N SER A 45 3.81 13.32 16.91
CA SER A 45 3.00 13.40 18.12
C SER A 45 2.94 12.06 18.87
N SER A 46 2.82 10.95 18.14
CA SER A 46 2.82 9.61 18.72
C SER A 46 4.18 9.26 19.35
N PHE A 47 5.29 9.52 18.65
CA PHE A 47 6.63 9.25 19.16
C PHE A 47 6.98 10.13 20.37
N ILE A 48 6.64 11.43 20.35
CA ILE A 48 6.81 12.32 21.50
C ILE A 48 6.08 11.76 22.71
N GLY A 49 4.82 11.32 22.55
CA GLY A 49 4.04 10.69 23.62
C GLY A 49 4.71 9.44 24.18
N ILE A 50 5.24 8.56 23.31
CA ILE A 50 5.96 7.34 23.72
C ILE A 50 7.27 7.68 24.45
N LEU A 51 8.05 8.64 23.91
CA LEU A 51 9.32 9.05 24.51
C LEU A 51 9.13 9.66 25.89
N ASN A 52 8.18 10.57 26.05
CA ASN A 52 7.88 11.20 27.34
C ASN A 52 7.35 10.21 28.39
N LYS A 53 6.53 9.24 27.96
CA LYS A 53 5.92 8.26 28.87
C LYS A 53 6.89 7.17 29.30
N ASN A 54 7.65 6.61 28.34
CA ASN A 54 8.43 5.39 28.56
C ASN A 54 9.93 5.67 28.77
N PHE A 55 10.41 6.84 28.33
CA PHE A 55 11.85 7.20 28.34
C PHE A 55 12.09 8.66 28.80
N PRO A 56 11.46 9.14 29.91
CA PRO A 56 11.40 10.55 30.27
C PRO A 56 12.77 11.21 30.54
N LEU A 57 13.78 10.40 30.90
CA LEU A 57 15.13 10.89 31.21
C LEU A 57 16.18 10.53 30.15
N LEU A 58 15.79 9.84 29.08
CA LEU A 58 16.74 9.33 28.10
C LEU A 58 17.19 10.38 27.10
N PHE A 59 16.33 11.36 26.78
CA PHE A 59 16.57 12.37 25.76
C PHE A 59 16.54 13.77 26.33
N HIS A 60 17.51 14.61 25.96
CA HIS A 60 17.54 16.03 26.35
C HIS A 60 16.37 16.80 25.72
N ASP A 61 16.03 16.52 24.47
CA ASP A 61 14.89 17.11 23.76
C ASP A 61 14.04 16.02 23.09
N PRO A 62 13.05 15.45 23.81
CA PRO A 62 12.14 14.44 23.27
C PRO A 62 11.27 14.95 22.11
N ILE A 63 11.02 16.27 22.04
CA ILE A 63 10.22 16.88 20.97
C ILE A 63 11.01 16.84 19.67
N LEU A 64 12.26 17.27 19.68
CA LEU A 64 13.11 17.22 18.49
C LEU A 64 13.29 15.76 17.99
N VAL A 65 13.60 14.83 18.91
CA VAL A 65 13.73 13.41 18.57
C VAL A 65 12.44 12.86 17.97
N GLY A 66 11.30 13.17 18.56
CA GLY A 66 9.99 12.74 18.06
C GLY A 66 9.67 13.26 16.66
N TRP A 67 10.04 14.53 16.36
CA TRP A 67 9.89 15.08 15.01
C TRP A 67 10.80 14.38 13.99
N VAL A 68 12.06 14.13 14.33
CA VAL A 68 13.01 13.39 13.46
C VAL A 68 12.48 11.98 13.18
N LEU A 69 12.00 11.29 14.23
CA LEU A 69 11.43 9.94 14.08
C LEU A 69 10.15 9.96 13.24
N GLY A 70 9.27 10.93 13.43
CA GLY A 70 8.02 11.04 12.67
C GLY A 70 8.27 11.26 11.17
N MET A 71 9.17 12.18 10.82
CA MET A 71 9.58 12.40 9.42
C MET A 71 10.26 11.15 8.83
N ALA A 72 11.18 10.54 9.57
CA ALA A 72 11.86 9.31 9.16
C ALA A 72 10.85 8.17 8.93
N ALA A 73 9.88 7.99 9.82
CA ALA A 73 8.85 6.97 9.69
C ALA A 73 8.05 7.11 8.39
N VAL A 74 7.65 8.33 8.03
CA VAL A 74 6.90 8.57 6.79
C VAL A 74 7.77 8.37 5.54
N ILE A 75 9.01 8.84 5.55
CA ILE A 75 9.95 8.58 4.44
C ILE A 75 10.16 7.08 4.26
N LEU A 76 10.39 6.33 5.33
CA LEU A 76 10.62 4.89 5.29
C LEU A 76 9.35 4.11 4.93
N LEU A 77 8.16 4.58 5.31
CA LEU A 77 6.89 4.06 4.82
C LEU A 77 6.81 4.14 3.30
N PHE A 78 7.05 5.34 2.72
CA PHE A 78 7.01 5.49 1.28
C PHE A 78 8.15 4.76 0.56
N THR A 79 9.27 4.57 1.23
CA THR A 79 10.35 3.69 0.74
C THR A 79 9.87 2.24 0.69
N SER A 80 9.17 1.76 1.71
CA SER A 80 8.55 0.41 1.72
C SER A 80 7.52 0.25 0.60
N VAL A 81 6.65 1.25 0.41
CA VAL A 81 5.69 1.27 -0.72
C VAL A 81 6.43 1.26 -2.06
N LEU A 82 7.49 2.04 -2.20
CA LEU A 82 8.28 2.06 -3.43
C LEU A 82 8.95 0.70 -3.71
N ILE A 83 9.49 0.03 -2.71
CA ILE A 83 10.08 -1.31 -2.85
C ILE A 83 9.00 -2.33 -3.24
N HIS A 84 7.81 -2.25 -2.68
CA HIS A 84 6.64 -3.04 -3.09
C HIS A 84 6.31 -2.85 -4.58
N GLU A 85 6.23 -1.61 -5.07
CA GLU A 85 5.99 -1.28 -6.48
C GLU A 85 7.13 -1.71 -7.41
N PHE A 86 8.38 -1.61 -6.92
CA PHE A 86 9.52 -2.18 -7.63
C PHE A 86 9.41 -3.69 -7.81
N GLY A 87 8.88 -4.41 -6.81
CA GLY A 87 8.60 -5.84 -6.93
C GLY A 87 7.76 -6.12 -8.17
N HIS A 88 6.59 -5.49 -8.30
CA HIS A 88 5.71 -5.64 -9.48
C HIS A 88 6.43 -5.28 -10.78
N SER A 89 7.11 -4.15 -10.79
CA SER A 89 7.76 -3.60 -11.98
C SER A 89 8.92 -4.48 -12.47
N LEU A 90 9.73 -5.01 -11.57
CA LEU A 90 10.88 -5.85 -11.92
C LEU A 90 10.44 -7.21 -12.46
N VAL A 91 9.43 -7.84 -11.85
CA VAL A 91 8.88 -9.11 -12.34
C VAL A 91 8.16 -8.90 -13.68
N ALA A 92 7.41 -7.82 -13.85
CA ALA A 92 6.80 -7.47 -15.15
C ALA A 92 7.88 -7.30 -16.24
N LYS A 93 8.96 -6.57 -15.92
CA LYS A 93 10.08 -6.37 -16.83
C LYS A 93 10.80 -7.68 -17.19
N ALA A 94 10.97 -8.59 -16.23
CA ALA A 94 11.54 -9.93 -16.48
C ALA A 94 10.68 -10.77 -17.43
N PHE A 95 9.36 -10.53 -17.47
CA PHE A 95 8.44 -11.14 -18.43
C PHE A 95 8.33 -10.37 -19.76
N GLY A 96 9.17 -9.36 -19.98
CA GLY A 96 9.21 -8.57 -21.20
C GLY A 96 8.09 -7.52 -21.34
N ILE A 97 7.46 -7.15 -20.22
CA ILE A 97 6.41 -6.11 -20.17
C ILE A 97 7.08 -4.76 -19.92
N ARG A 98 6.77 -3.79 -20.75
CA ARG A 98 7.29 -2.42 -20.61
C ARG A 98 6.69 -1.73 -19.40
N VAL A 99 7.56 -1.08 -18.60
CA VAL A 99 7.19 -0.31 -17.41
C VAL A 99 7.41 1.17 -17.71
N GLY A 100 6.35 1.96 -17.66
CA GLY A 100 6.39 3.40 -17.90
C GLY A 100 6.88 4.24 -16.71
N GLY A 101 7.05 3.62 -15.55
CA GLY A 101 7.51 4.24 -14.32
C GLY A 101 6.66 3.93 -13.11
N ILE A 102 7.11 4.35 -11.93
CA ILE A 102 6.41 4.26 -10.66
C ILE A 102 6.07 5.67 -10.20
N THR A 103 4.84 5.90 -9.76
CA THR A 103 4.43 7.21 -9.20
C THR A 103 3.92 7.02 -7.78
N LEU A 104 4.53 7.74 -6.83
CA LEU A 104 4.07 7.84 -5.46
C LEU A 104 3.08 9.00 -5.33
N PHE A 105 1.95 8.77 -4.67
CA PHE A 105 0.88 9.75 -4.48
C PHE A 105 0.17 9.55 -3.13
N LEU A 106 -0.90 10.31 -2.87
CA LEU A 106 -1.66 10.32 -1.61
C LEU A 106 -2.00 8.91 -1.07
N LEU A 107 -2.45 8.01 -1.94
CA LEU A 107 -2.97 6.69 -1.55
C LEU A 107 -1.92 5.57 -1.65
N GLY A 108 -0.64 5.89 -1.88
CA GLY A 108 0.44 4.90 -2.00
C GLY A 108 1.27 5.03 -3.26
N GLY A 109 1.56 3.92 -3.92
CA GLY A 109 2.30 3.84 -5.17
C GLY A 109 1.46 3.26 -6.31
N VAL A 110 1.86 3.53 -7.54
CA VAL A 110 1.31 2.86 -8.72
C VAL A 110 2.39 2.64 -9.77
N SER A 111 2.52 1.39 -10.20
CA SER A 111 3.39 0.98 -11.31
C SER A 111 2.62 1.09 -12.62
N MET A 112 3.17 1.86 -13.56
CA MET A 112 2.56 2.04 -14.89
C MET A 112 3.02 0.93 -15.83
N LEU A 113 2.36 -0.24 -15.78
CA LEU A 113 2.60 -1.33 -16.71
C LEU A 113 1.93 -1.03 -18.06
N ASN A 114 2.55 -1.48 -19.17
CA ASN A 114 1.98 -1.32 -20.50
C ASN A 114 0.81 -2.29 -20.72
N ASP A 115 -0.40 -1.77 -20.94
CA ASP A 115 -1.62 -2.55 -21.08
C ASP A 115 -1.60 -3.50 -22.28
N GLU A 116 -0.96 -3.10 -23.39
CA GLU A 116 -0.87 -3.91 -24.60
C GLU A 116 0.09 -5.10 -24.38
N ASP A 117 1.25 -4.84 -23.76
CA ASP A 117 2.18 -5.89 -23.40
C ASP A 117 1.56 -6.87 -22.39
N MET A 118 0.79 -6.36 -21.40
CA MET A 118 0.07 -7.19 -20.45
C MET A 118 -0.92 -8.13 -21.13
N LYS A 119 -1.69 -7.62 -22.12
CA LYS A 119 -2.64 -8.47 -22.89
C LYS A 119 -1.94 -9.52 -23.74
N ASN A 120 -0.82 -9.14 -24.40
CA ASN A 120 -0.20 -9.99 -25.42
C ASN A 120 0.83 -10.97 -24.84
N LYS A 121 1.48 -10.63 -23.70
CA LYS A 121 2.62 -11.38 -23.17
C LYS A 121 2.34 -12.05 -21.82
N ALA A 122 1.37 -11.55 -21.03
CA ALA A 122 1.07 -12.09 -19.73
C ALA A 122 0.05 -13.23 -19.81
N THR A 123 0.51 -14.44 -19.56
CA THR A 123 -0.40 -15.56 -19.24
C THR A 123 -1.03 -15.33 -17.86
N PRO A 124 -2.15 -15.99 -17.51
CA PRO A 124 -2.76 -15.87 -16.19
C PRO A 124 -1.79 -16.13 -15.03
N LEU A 125 -0.85 -17.07 -15.19
CA LEU A 125 0.18 -17.36 -14.19
C LEU A 125 1.19 -16.20 -14.07
N LYS A 126 1.65 -15.64 -15.20
CA LYS A 126 2.55 -14.48 -15.18
C LYS A 126 1.87 -13.27 -14.54
N GLU A 127 0.59 -13.02 -14.85
CA GLU A 127 -0.20 -11.96 -14.23
C GLU A 127 -0.27 -12.14 -12.72
N PHE A 128 -0.58 -13.37 -12.26
CA PHE A 128 -0.56 -13.71 -10.83
C PHE A 128 0.80 -13.41 -10.18
N LEU A 129 1.91 -13.88 -10.77
CA LEU A 129 3.26 -13.68 -10.23
C LEU A 129 3.65 -12.20 -10.16
N ILE A 130 3.32 -11.41 -11.20
CA ILE A 130 3.56 -9.96 -11.21
C ILE A 130 2.85 -9.29 -10.04
N VAL A 131 1.62 -9.69 -9.76
CA VAL A 131 0.82 -9.04 -8.73
C VAL A 131 1.14 -9.57 -7.33
N ALA A 132 1.43 -10.86 -7.19
CA ALA A 132 1.73 -11.47 -5.89
C ALA A 132 3.07 -11.01 -5.29
N ILE A 133 4.02 -10.56 -6.12
CA ILE A 133 5.35 -10.17 -5.64
C ILE A 133 5.33 -8.92 -4.77
N GLY A 134 4.40 -7.98 -4.97
CA GLY A 134 4.28 -6.80 -4.14
C GLY A 134 3.97 -7.13 -2.69
N PRO A 135 2.82 -7.78 -2.39
CA PRO A 135 2.52 -8.25 -1.04
C PRO A 135 3.60 -9.15 -0.44
N LEU A 136 4.21 -10.03 -1.24
CA LEU A 136 5.33 -10.87 -0.78
C LEU A 136 6.55 -10.01 -0.39
N THR A 137 6.88 -9.01 -1.17
CA THR A 137 7.99 -8.08 -0.87
C THR A 137 7.74 -7.35 0.45
N SER A 138 6.53 -6.83 0.66
CA SER A 138 6.15 -6.19 1.91
C SER A 138 6.20 -7.16 3.09
N PHE A 139 5.74 -8.40 2.92
CA PHE A 139 5.83 -9.42 3.96
C PHE A 139 7.28 -9.73 4.35
N VAL A 140 8.17 -9.89 3.37
CA VAL A 140 9.61 -10.10 3.61
C VAL A 140 10.25 -8.91 4.30
N LEU A 141 9.91 -7.67 3.92
CA LEU A 141 10.35 -6.46 4.62
C LEU A 141 9.85 -6.46 6.08
N GLY A 142 8.59 -6.82 6.32
CA GLY A 142 8.04 -6.97 7.66
C GLY A 142 8.83 -7.96 8.51
N LEU A 143 9.21 -9.13 7.96
CA LEU A 143 10.07 -10.11 8.62
C LEU A 143 11.49 -9.59 8.88
N ALA A 144 12.07 -8.84 7.95
CA ALA A 144 13.39 -8.24 8.12
C ALA A 144 13.40 -7.22 9.29
N PHE A 145 12.37 -6.35 9.35
CA PHE A 145 12.22 -5.40 10.47
C PHE A 145 11.88 -6.09 11.79
N LEU A 146 11.12 -7.19 11.77
CA LEU A 146 10.89 -8.03 12.95
C LEU A 146 12.20 -8.61 13.49
N GLY A 147 13.04 -9.17 12.61
CA GLY A 147 14.34 -9.71 13.01
C GLY A 147 15.26 -8.64 13.62
N LEU A 148 15.27 -7.42 13.03
CA LEU A 148 16.02 -6.29 13.57
C LEU A 148 15.45 -5.80 14.90
N TYR A 149 14.13 -5.71 15.02
CA TYR A 149 13.40 -5.38 16.25
C TYR A 149 13.80 -6.31 17.38
N LEU A 150 13.70 -7.65 17.18
CA LEU A 150 14.05 -8.65 18.20
C LEU A 150 15.53 -8.60 18.61
N LYS A 151 16.44 -8.32 17.66
CA LYS A 151 17.86 -8.17 17.95
C LYS A 151 18.16 -6.95 18.83
N ILE A 152 17.47 -5.82 18.60
CA ILE A 152 17.67 -4.58 19.36
C ILE A 152 17.00 -4.67 20.72
N GLU A 153 15.84 -5.32 20.84
CA GLU A 153 15.11 -5.53 22.10
C GLU A 153 16.01 -6.23 23.14
N GLY A 154 16.81 -7.22 22.71
CA GLY A 154 17.79 -7.90 23.55
C GLY A 154 18.97 -7.04 24.01
N ALA A 155 19.27 -5.94 23.32
CA ALA A 155 20.42 -5.08 23.58
C ALA A 155 20.17 -3.90 24.54
N ARG A 156 18.98 -3.73 25.04
CA ARG A 156 18.42 -2.70 25.96
C ARG A 156 18.91 -1.25 25.85
N ALA A 157 17.88 -0.42 25.77
CA ALA A 157 17.70 1.01 25.98
C ALA A 157 18.94 1.90 26.14
N GLY A 158 19.41 2.47 25.03
CA GLY A 158 20.29 3.63 24.97
C GLY A 158 19.71 4.71 24.07
N GLN A 159 20.28 5.91 24.13
CA GLN A 159 19.84 7.04 23.31
C GLN A 159 19.81 6.76 21.80
N PHE A 160 20.64 5.85 21.30
CA PHE A 160 20.70 5.47 19.88
C PHE A 160 19.85 4.23 19.56
N SER A 161 19.74 3.26 20.47
CA SER A 161 18.97 2.03 20.23
C SER A 161 17.45 2.25 20.29
N THR A 162 16.96 3.12 21.16
CA THR A 162 15.52 3.40 21.32
C THR A 162 14.88 3.97 20.06
N PRO A 163 15.39 5.00 19.38
CA PRO A 163 14.85 5.49 18.12
C PRO A 163 14.78 4.41 17.03
N VAL A 164 15.85 3.62 16.88
CA VAL A 164 15.91 2.54 15.89
C VAL A 164 14.89 1.45 16.21
N PHE A 165 14.77 1.08 17.48
CA PHE A 165 13.77 0.13 17.96
C PHE A 165 12.33 0.56 17.62
N LEU A 166 11.98 1.82 17.91
CA LEU A 166 10.66 2.37 17.61
C LEU A 166 10.38 2.41 16.10
N LEU A 167 11.37 2.77 15.28
CA LEU A 167 11.25 2.74 13.83
C LEU A 167 11.09 1.31 13.30
N CYS A 168 11.87 0.35 13.81
CA CYS A 168 11.74 -1.05 13.42
C CYS A 168 10.37 -1.62 13.77
N GLN A 169 9.85 -1.33 14.97
CA GLN A 169 8.52 -1.73 15.38
C GLN A 169 7.43 -1.16 14.45
N TYR A 170 7.51 0.12 14.14
CA TYR A 170 6.60 0.78 13.19
C TYR A 170 6.69 0.16 11.80
N LEU A 171 7.91 0.01 11.26
CA LEU A 171 8.13 -0.52 9.92
C LEU A 171 7.75 -1.99 9.78
N MET A 172 7.99 -2.79 10.80
CA MET A 172 7.49 -4.17 10.89
C MET A 172 5.96 -4.19 10.75
N PHE A 173 5.27 -3.42 11.60
CA PHE A 173 3.81 -3.39 11.63
C PHE A 173 3.23 -2.91 10.29
N ILE A 174 3.74 -1.78 9.75
CA ILE A 174 3.19 -1.20 8.54
C ILE A 174 3.44 -2.06 7.30
N ASN A 175 4.57 -2.77 7.22
CA ASN A 175 4.86 -3.67 6.10
C ASN A 175 3.99 -4.94 6.16
N PHE A 176 3.72 -5.50 7.33
CA PHE A 176 2.74 -6.58 7.47
C PHE A 176 1.33 -6.11 7.14
N LEU A 177 0.95 -4.90 7.58
CA LEU A 177 -0.35 -4.32 7.24
C LEU A 177 -0.47 -4.09 5.73
N LEU A 178 0.57 -3.57 5.07
CA LEU A 178 0.61 -3.35 3.62
C LEU A 178 0.47 -4.68 2.86
N ALA A 179 1.17 -5.74 3.30
CA ALA A 179 1.05 -7.07 2.73
C ALA A 179 -0.37 -7.64 2.90
N ALA A 180 -0.91 -7.60 4.12
CA ALA A 180 -2.23 -8.12 4.45
C ALA A 180 -3.32 -7.36 3.69
N PHE A 181 -3.27 -6.03 3.69
CA PHE A 181 -4.25 -5.19 3.01
C PHE A 181 -4.25 -5.43 1.50
N ASN A 182 -3.06 -5.50 0.88
CA ASN A 182 -2.94 -5.77 -0.54
C ASN A 182 -3.28 -7.22 -0.93
N THR A 183 -3.43 -8.15 0.02
CA THR A 183 -3.88 -9.52 -0.24
C THR A 183 -5.40 -9.65 -0.22
N ILE A 184 -6.15 -8.65 0.24
CA ILE A 184 -7.62 -8.65 0.24
C ILE A 184 -8.13 -8.81 -1.20
N PRO A 185 -9.02 -9.79 -1.49
CA PRO A 185 -9.51 -10.06 -2.85
C PRO A 185 -10.55 -9.04 -3.32
N ALA A 186 -10.16 -7.76 -3.35
CA ALA A 186 -11.00 -6.64 -3.76
C ALA A 186 -10.21 -5.69 -4.67
N PHE A 187 -10.77 -5.36 -5.84
CA PHE A 187 -10.21 -4.28 -6.66
C PHE A 187 -10.34 -2.92 -5.95
N PRO A 188 -9.34 -2.04 -6.04
CA PRO A 188 -8.17 -2.04 -6.95
C PRO A 188 -6.91 -2.70 -6.38
N LEU A 189 -6.99 -3.38 -5.23
CA LEU A 189 -5.87 -3.99 -4.54
C LEU A 189 -5.26 -5.15 -5.35
N ASP A 190 -4.03 -5.49 -5.05
CA ASP A 190 -3.33 -6.63 -5.69
C ASP A 190 -4.09 -7.95 -5.49
N GLY A 191 -4.65 -8.17 -4.30
CA GLY A 191 -5.47 -9.34 -3.98
C GLY A 191 -6.66 -9.53 -4.92
N GLY A 192 -7.29 -8.44 -5.37
CA GLY A 192 -8.35 -8.50 -6.38
C GLY A 192 -7.84 -9.01 -7.72
N ARG A 193 -6.67 -8.53 -8.15
CA ARG A 193 -6.00 -8.99 -9.38
C ARG A 193 -5.45 -10.41 -9.24
N MET A 194 -4.88 -10.76 -8.09
CA MET A 194 -4.44 -12.12 -7.77
C MET A 194 -5.61 -13.09 -7.87
N PHE A 195 -6.74 -12.77 -7.24
CA PHE A 195 -7.93 -13.61 -7.25
C PHE A 195 -8.50 -13.76 -8.67
N PHE A 196 -8.57 -12.68 -9.44
CA PHE A 196 -8.94 -12.73 -10.85
C PHE A 196 -8.02 -13.64 -11.67
N SER A 197 -6.70 -13.53 -11.49
CA SER A 197 -5.72 -14.37 -12.19
C SER A 197 -5.83 -15.84 -11.79
N ILE A 198 -6.09 -16.17 -10.51
CA ILE A 198 -6.36 -17.54 -10.04
C ILE A 198 -7.58 -18.11 -10.75
N LEU A 199 -8.67 -17.38 -10.84
CA LEU A 199 -9.87 -17.85 -11.56
C LEU A 199 -9.58 -18.12 -13.04
N LYS A 200 -8.72 -17.33 -13.68
CA LYS A 200 -8.26 -17.58 -15.06
C LYS A 200 -7.37 -18.83 -15.15
N ILE A 201 -6.50 -19.09 -14.18
CA ILE A 201 -5.68 -20.32 -14.10
C ILE A 201 -6.59 -21.55 -13.97
N LEU A 202 -7.68 -21.44 -13.20
CA LEU A 202 -8.71 -22.47 -13.07
C LEU A 202 -9.63 -22.59 -14.29
N ARG A 203 -9.27 -21.92 -15.41
CA ARG A 203 -10.00 -21.94 -16.68
C ARG A 203 -11.41 -21.36 -16.62
N VAL A 204 -11.71 -20.54 -15.61
CA VAL A 204 -12.93 -19.72 -15.61
C VAL A 204 -12.80 -18.69 -16.72
N GLY A 205 -13.80 -18.63 -17.60
CA GLY A 205 -13.80 -17.66 -18.70
C GLY A 205 -13.64 -16.23 -18.19
N GLU A 206 -12.85 -15.41 -18.87
CA GLU A 206 -12.42 -14.06 -18.42
C GLU A 206 -13.58 -13.18 -17.91
N LYS A 207 -14.73 -13.18 -18.60
CA LYS A 207 -15.91 -12.42 -18.21
C LYS A 207 -16.49 -12.89 -16.87
N ARG A 208 -16.56 -14.22 -16.67
CA ARG A 208 -17.07 -14.80 -15.42
C ARG A 208 -16.08 -14.58 -14.28
N ALA A 209 -14.79 -14.81 -14.52
CA ALA A 209 -13.72 -14.57 -13.55
C ALA A 209 -13.73 -13.12 -13.05
N TYR A 210 -13.87 -12.16 -13.98
CA TYR A 210 -13.95 -10.76 -13.63
C TYR A 210 -15.24 -10.43 -12.84
N GLY A 211 -16.38 -11.00 -13.24
CA GLY A 211 -17.64 -10.85 -12.53
C GLY A 211 -17.58 -11.38 -11.09
N ILE A 212 -16.98 -12.56 -10.89
CA ILE A 212 -16.79 -13.16 -9.56
C ILE A 212 -15.84 -12.28 -8.71
N ALA A 213 -14.69 -11.88 -9.25
CA ALA A 213 -13.71 -11.08 -8.51
C ALA A 213 -14.29 -9.73 -8.08
N THR A 214 -15.06 -9.06 -8.95
CA THR A 214 -15.72 -7.79 -8.60
C THR A 214 -16.88 -8.00 -7.60
N ALA A 215 -17.61 -9.11 -7.68
CA ALA A 215 -18.67 -9.42 -6.71
C ALA A 215 -18.10 -9.66 -5.31
N VAL A 216 -17.01 -10.44 -5.19
CA VAL A 216 -16.30 -10.68 -3.92
C VAL A 216 -15.79 -9.37 -3.34
N GLY A 217 -15.14 -8.53 -4.14
CA GLY A 217 -14.68 -7.22 -3.70
C GLY A 217 -15.81 -6.31 -3.22
N SER A 218 -16.98 -6.35 -3.88
CA SER A 218 -18.17 -5.61 -3.44
C SER A 218 -18.71 -6.12 -2.10
N ILE A 219 -18.78 -7.45 -1.91
CA ILE A 219 -19.21 -8.04 -0.63
C ILE A 219 -18.28 -7.60 0.50
N ILE A 220 -16.95 -7.62 0.29
CA ILE A 220 -15.96 -7.17 1.26
C ILE A 220 -16.16 -5.68 1.57
N SER A 221 -16.31 -4.84 0.54
CA SER A 221 -16.56 -3.40 0.69
C SER A 221 -17.82 -3.12 1.53
N TYR A 222 -18.96 -3.71 1.19
CA TYR A 222 -20.19 -3.53 1.95
C TYR A 222 -20.10 -4.12 3.35
N GLY A 223 -19.41 -5.24 3.53
CA GLY A 223 -19.13 -5.83 4.85
C GLY A 223 -18.32 -4.86 5.75
N MET A 224 -17.27 -4.24 5.20
CA MET A 224 -16.49 -3.23 5.92
C MET A 224 -17.34 -2.02 6.32
N ILE A 225 -18.20 -1.52 5.41
CA ILE A 225 -19.11 -0.42 5.69
C ILE A 225 -20.09 -0.81 6.82
N ALA A 226 -20.71 -1.98 6.73
CA ALA A 226 -21.67 -2.45 7.74
C ALA A 226 -21.01 -2.61 9.12
N ILE A 227 -19.85 -3.28 9.19
CA ILE A 227 -19.07 -3.43 10.45
C ILE A 227 -18.68 -2.06 10.99
N GLY A 228 -18.21 -1.15 10.13
CA GLY A 228 -17.85 0.20 10.52
C GLY A 228 -19.01 0.96 11.14
N PHE A 229 -20.22 0.87 10.57
CA PHE A 229 -21.40 1.44 11.18
C PHE A 229 -21.76 0.79 12.50
N MET A 230 -21.66 -0.55 12.64
CA MET A 230 -21.90 -1.24 13.91
C MET A 230 -20.95 -0.77 15.02
N ILE A 231 -19.71 -0.44 14.68
CA ILE A 231 -18.74 0.14 15.62
C ILE A 231 -19.16 1.56 16.01
N ILE A 232 -19.52 2.40 15.03
CA ILE A 232 -19.89 3.81 15.26
C ILE A 232 -21.11 3.93 16.19
N ILE A 233 -22.10 3.06 16.02
CA ILE A 233 -23.33 3.06 16.86
C ILE A 233 -23.19 2.27 18.16
N GLY A 234 -21.98 1.75 18.47
CA GLY A 234 -21.67 1.11 19.75
C GLY A 234 -22.14 -0.34 19.89
N ILE A 235 -22.54 -1.03 18.82
CA ILE A 235 -22.87 -2.47 18.84
C ILE A 235 -21.62 -3.30 19.09
N LEU A 236 -20.49 -2.92 18.47
CA LEU A 236 -19.20 -3.58 18.67
C LEU A 236 -18.34 -2.76 19.65
N PRO A 237 -17.65 -3.41 20.63
CA PRO A 237 -16.88 -2.72 21.67
C PRO A 237 -15.52 -2.21 21.14
N MET A 238 -15.57 -1.32 20.17
CA MET A 238 -14.41 -0.69 19.54
C MET A 238 -14.57 0.82 19.53
N HIS A 239 -13.44 1.56 19.40
CA HIS A 239 -13.50 3.01 19.39
C HIS A 239 -14.18 3.53 18.09
N PRO A 240 -15.11 4.50 18.14
CA PRO A 240 -15.88 4.99 16.97
C PRO A 240 -14.99 5.44 15.81
N LEU A 241 -13.80 6.01 16.07
CA LEU A 241 -12.85 6.38 15.01
C LEU A 241 -12.41 5.18 14.14
N GLN A 242 -12.30 3.98 14.74
CA GLN A 242 -11.97 2.76 13.97
C GLN A 242 -13.12 2.39 13.01
N GLY A 243 -14.36 2.58 13.45
CA GLY A 243 -15.54 2.43 12.61
C GLY A 243 -15.56 3.41 11.44
N ILE A 244 -15.26 4.69 11.69
CA ILE A 244 -15.18 5.71 10.65
C ILE A 244 -14.12 5.33 9.60
N TRP A 245 -12.92 4.91 10.03
CA TRP A 245 -11.87 4.47 9.11
C TRP A 245 -12.31 3.27 8.26
N LEU A 246 -13.00 2.30 8.88
CA LEU A 246 -13.47 1.11 8.18
C LEU A 246 -14.53 1.46 7.11
N VAL A 247 -15.45 2.40 7.42
CA VAL A 247 -16.42 2.92 6.45
C VAL A 247 -15.71 3.64 5.29
N ILE A 248 -14.74 4.50 5.57
CA ILE A 248 -13.99 5.23 4.54
C ILE A 248 -13.26 4.26 3.61
N ILE A 249 -12.57 3.25 4.16
CA ILE A 249 -11.87 2.23 3.37
C ILE A 249 -12.87 1.41 2.54
N GLY A 250 -13.99 1.00 3.13
CA GLY A 250 -15.05 0.29 2.43
C GLY A 250 -15.62 1.08 1.26
N LEU A 251 -15.95 2.36 1.46
CA LEU A 251 -16.42 3.26 0.40
C LEU A 251 -15.38 3.45 -0.71
N PHE A 252 -14.11 3.60 -0.35
CA PHE A 252 -13.02 3.69 -1.31
C PHE A 252 -12.91 2.43 -2.17
N LEU A 253 -12.89 1.23 -1.55
CA LEU A 253 -12.84 -0.04 -2.28
C LEU A 253 -14.06 -0.22 -3.19
N GLY A 254 -15.25 0.10 -2.72
CA GLY A 254 -16.47 0.02 -3.50
C GLY A 254 -16.47 0.94 -4.72
N SER A 255 -16.06 2.20 -4.54
CA SER A 255 -15.98 3.19 -5.62
C SER A 255 -14.93 2.84 -6.66
N ALA A 256 -13.74 2.43 -6.22
CA ALA A 256 -12.64 2.05 -7.08
C ALA A 256 -12.93 0.74 -7.84
N GLY A 257 -13.55 -0.25 -7.18
CA GLY A 257 -14.02 -1.47 -7.84
C GLY A 257 -15.08 -1.21 -8.91
N HIS A 258 -15.97 -0.24 -8.68
CA HIS A 258 -16.94 0.22 -9.68
C HIS A 258 -16.29 0.88 -10.90
N ALA A 259 -15.29 1.75 -10.66
CA ALA A 259 -14.53 2.40 -11.73
C ALA A 259 -13.80 1.37 -12.60
N GLU A 260 -13.14 0.40 -11.99
CA GLU A 260 -12.45 -0.70 -12.68
C GLU A 260 -13.43 -1.51 -13.53
N ARG A 261 -14.63 -1.81 -13.00
CA ARG A 261 -15.69 -2.52 -13.73
C ARG A 261 -16.17 -1.75 -14.97
N GLN A 262 -16.27 -0.44 -14.89
CA GLN A 262 -16.63 0.39 -16.05
C GLN A 262 -15.54 0.40 -17.12
N GLU A 263 -14.26 0.47 -16.70
CA GLU A 263 -13.14 0.39 -17.63
C GLU A 263 -13.06 -0.97 -18.33
N PHE A 264 -13.26 -2.07 -17.61
CA PHE A 264 -13.29 -3.40 -18.20
C PHE A 264 -14.39 -3.54 -19.27
N LYS A 265 -15.57 -2.96 -19.04
CA LYS A 265 -16.65 -2.93 -20.03
C LYS A 265 -16.33 -2.10 -21.28
N LYS A 266 -15.56 -1.01 -21.14
CA LYS A 266 -15.15 -0.14 -22.27
C LYS A 266 -14.01 -0.72 -23.10
N ARG A 267 -13.23 -1.65 -22.57
CA ARG A 267 -12.11 -2.30 -23.26
C ARG A 267 -12.57 -3.42 -24.22
N ARG A 268 -13.84 -3.72 -24.27
CA ARG A 268 -14.53 -4.66 -25.15
C ARG A 268 -15.28 -3.96 -26.24
#